data_c9d902f004a9090976b38ff659575715
#
_entry.id   c9d902f004a9090976b38ff659575715
#
_cell.length_a   1.000
_cell.length_b   1.000
_cell.length_c   1.000
_cell.angle_alpha   90.00
_cell.angle_beta   90.00
_cell.angle_gamma   90.00
#
_symmetry.space_group_name_H-M   'P 1'
#
loop_
_entity.id
_entity.type
_entity.pdbx_description
1 polymer ?
#
loop_
_entity_poly.entity_id
_entity_poly.type
_entity_poly.pdbx_seq_one_letter_code
_entity_poly.pdbx_strand_id
1 'polypeptide(L)'
;KEAPNWIDFDPLSSNELKFSINENDTEGVSLPVYNKKKVTNITATKIWNGGTTPRPSIYFKLFRASTNNWEPVPDAETKRLDNGITSVTWEDIQQYDDSGNEYTFKVQEVDQNGNDYVPSGYQKIENGLVVTNENKEVISVSGQKTWEDNENQDGKRPTIITVNLLADGQPIQHKEVSEKDDWRYRFTNLPKYKDGQEIIYTVTEDNVPEYSTTIEGYNIKNSYIPGKTNIAIPGNHIKPWKNFPEKTEREKIRNLFSQKLQIFAHTGESSEQRTNYISKRAVPKQITNKSKSILPKTSSKKSSFAVIIGLLIVTICTGIFLQKYK
;
A
#
# COMPACT_ATOMS: atom_id res chain seq x y z
N LYS A 1 -33.72 25.53 -39.78
CA LYS A 1 -33.90 24.38 -38.89
C LYS A 1 -32.59 24.24 -38.12
N GLU A 2 -32.61 24.31 -36.83
CA GLU A 2 -31.41 24.09 -36.03
C GLU A 2 -30.94 22.65 -36.18
N ALA A 3 -29.61 22.45 -36.22
CA ALA A 3 -29.02 21.11 -36.19
C ALA A 3 -29.31 20.46 -34.83
N PRO A 4 -29.51 19.12 -34.76
CA PRO A 4 -29.58 18.41 -33.50
C PRO A 4 -28.32 18.66 -32.66
N ASN A 5 -28.45 18.64 -31.36
CA ASN A 5 -27.35 18.92 -30.39
C ASN A 5 -26.15 17.95 -30.48
N TRP A 6 -26.32 16.82 -31.17
CA TRP A 6 -25.29 15.78 -31.37
C TRP A 6 -24.54 15.91 -32.72
N ILE A 7 -24.84 16.98 -33.48
CA ILE A 7 -24.19 17.31 -34.75
C ILE A 7 -23.48 18.65 -34.65
N ASP A 8 -22.23 18.70 -35.09
CA ASP A 8 -21.47 19.92 -35.26
C ASP A 8 -21.38 20.29 -36.75
N PHE A 9 -21.29 21.59 -36.99
CA PHE A 9 -20.97 22.12 -38.29
C PHE A 9 -19.50 21.82 -38.62
N ASP A 10 -19.24 21.33 -39.86
CA ASP A 10 -17.86 21.12 -40.29
C ASP A 10 -17.21 22.48 -40.66
N PRO A 11 -16.19 22.92 -39.88
CA PRO A 11 -15.54 24.22 -40.14
C PRO A 11 -14.82 24.30 -41.51
N LEU A 12 -14.49 23.18 -42.11
CA LEU A 12 -13.88 23.16 -43.45
C LEU A 12 -14.84 23.68 -44.50
N SER A 13 -16.16 23.55 -44.29
CA SER A 13 -17.19 24.10 -45.17
C SER A 13 -17.31 25.62 -45.05
N SER A 14 -16.79 26.26 -44.00
CA SER A 14 -17.00 27.69 -43.72
C SER A 14 -16.36 28.61 -44.76
N ASN A 15 -15.26 28.20 -45.39
CA ASN A 15 -14.61 29.00 -46.46
C ASN A 15 -15.33 28.92 -47.81
N GLU A 16 -16.07 27.86 -48.06
CA GLU A 16 -16.84 27.63 -49.26
C GLU A 16 -18.22 28.28 -49.19
N LEU A 17 -18.67 28.67 -47.99
CA LEU A 17 -19.97 29.33 -47.77
C LEU A 17 -19.96 30.84 -48.07
N LYS A 18 -18.82 31.41 -48.43
CA LYS A 18 -18.70 32.81 -48.83
C LYS A 18 -18.94 32.93 -50.34
N PHE A 19 -20.06 33.47 -50.71
CA PHE A 19 -20.38 33.76 -52.10
C PHE A 19 -20.88 35.20 -52.25
N SER A 20 -20.68 35.74 -53.42
CA SER A 20 -21.25 37.04 -53.82
C SER A 20 -22.27 36.81 -54.91
N ILE A 21 -23.44 37.39 -54.75
CA ILE A 21 -24.48 37.42 -55.84
C ILE A 21 -24.30 38.73 -56.60
N ASN A 22 -24.11 38.61 -57.90
CA ASN A 22 -24.06 39.77 -58.82
C ASN A 22 -25.40 39.95 -59.49
N GLU A 23 -25.70 41.15 -59.95
CA GLU A 23 -26.96 41.47 -60.58
C GLU A 23 -27.27 40.62 -61.84
N ASN A 24 -26.26 39.97 -62.40
CA ASN A 24 -26.38 39.15 -63.63
C ASN A 24 -26.47 37.65 -63.34
N ASP A 25 -26.48 37.22 -62.04
CA ASP A 25 -26.60 35.83 -61.70
C ASP A 25 -28.04 35.36 -61.84
N THR A 26 -28.32 34.68 -62.97
CA THR A 26 -29.65 34.14 -63.32
C THR A 26 -29.86 32.70 -62.82
N GLU A 27 -28.82 32.04 -62.35
CA GLU A 27 -28.90 30.68 -61.86
C GLU A 27 -28.68 30.64 -60.32
N GLY A 28 -29.42 29.77 -59.64
CA GLY A 28 -29.28 29.59 -58.22
C GLY A 28 -27.92 28.96 -57.88
N VAL A 29 -27.26 29.48 -56.85
CA VAL A 29 -26.02 28.89 -56.27
C VAL A 29 -26.40 27.87 -55.27
N SER A 30 -25.94 26.62 -55.44
CA SER A 30 -26.05 25.53 -54.39
C SER A 30 -24.73 25.39 -53.70
N LEU A 31 -24.74 25.62 -52.41
CA LEU A 31 -23.58 25.44 -51.55
C LEU A 31 -23.75 24.20 -50.66
N PRO A 32 -22.84 23.23 -50.74
CA PRO A 32 -22.87 22.09 -49.82
C PRO A 32 -22.46 22.53 -48.41
N VAL A 33 -23.27 22.18 -47.45
CA VAL A 33 -22.95 22.35 -46.03
C VAL A 33 -22.77 20.95 -45.41
N TYR A 34 -21.59 20.72 -44.90
CA TYR A 34 -21.26 19.43 -44.27
C TYR A 34 -21.43 19.54 -42.77
N ASN A 35 -22.03 18.52 -42.20
CA ASN A 35 -22.14 18.34 -40.74
C ASN A 35 -21.43 17.08 -40.36
N LYS A 36 -20.80 17.09 -39.16
CA LYS A 36 -20.17 15.92 -38.58
C LYS A 36 -20.78 15.62 -37.23
N LYS A 37 -20.75 14.37 -36.83
CA LYS A 37 -21.14 13.99 -35.48
C LYS A 37 -20.12 14.52 -34.49
N LYS A 38 -20.57 14.88 -33.29
CA LYS A 38 -19.69 15.29 -32.21
C LYS A 38 -18.73 14.19 -31.83
N VAL A 39 -17.51 14.58 -31.57
CA VAL A 39 -16.42 13.70 -31.13
C VAL A 39 -15.97 14.08 -29.72
N THR A 40 -15.34 13.15 -29.07
CA THR A 40 -14.79 13.31 -27.72
C THR A 40 -13.49 12.54 -27.57
N ASN A 41 -12.69 12.87 -26.56
CA ASN A 41 -11.49 12.13 -26.22
C ASN A 41 -11.79 11.14 -25.10
N ILE A 42 -11.39 9.89 -25.28
CA ILE A 42 -11.61 8.82 -24.30
C ILE A 42 -10.27 8.41 -23.71
N THR A 43 -10.12 8.60 -22.39
CA THR A 43 -8.92 8.21 -21.65
C THR A 43 -9.22 7.00 -20.76
N ALA A 44 -8.41 5.96 -20.90
CA ALA A 44 -8.46 4.77 -20.06
C ALA A 44 -7.25 4.68 -19.13
N THR A 45 -7.47 4.10 -17.96
CA THR A 45 -6.45 4.00 -16.90
C THR A 45 -6.15 2.55 -16.54
N LYS A 46 -4.85 2.25 -16.35
CA LYS A 46 -4.34 0.98 -15.85
C LYS A 46 -3.89 1.12 -14.41
N ILE A 47 -4.35 0.20 -13.56
CA ILE A 47 -3.93 0.07 -12.16
C ILE A 47 -3.25 -1.29 -11.98
N TRP A 48 -2.11 -1.28 -11.29
CA TRP A 48 -1.40 -2.48 -10.88
C TRP A 48 -1.38 -2.57 -9.36
N ASN A 49 -2.02 -3.59 -8.80
CA ASN A 49 -2.00 -3.86 -7.37
C ASN A 49 -1.03 -5.00 -7.07
N GLY A 50 0.13 -4.67 -6.48
CA GLY A 50 1.20 -5.63 -6.19
C GLY A 50 1.98 -6.10 -7.43
N GLY A 51 2.97 -6.95 -7.20
CA GLY A 51 3.89 -7.47 -8.21
C GLY A 51 5.12 -6.60 -8.42
N THR A 52 6.10 -7.17 -9.10
CA THR A 52 7.41 -6.54 -9.33
C THR A 52 7.42 -5.67 -10.59
N THR A 53 8.41 -4.80 -10.70
CA THR A 53 8.78 -4.07 -11.93
C THR A 53 9.99 -4.74 -12.59
N PRO A 54 10.12 -4.67 -13.93
CA PRO A 54 9.22 -4.01 -14.88
C PRO A 54 7.87 -4.73 -15.04
N ARG A 55 6.81 -3.97 -15.31
CA ARG A 55 5.48 -4.51 -15.61
C ARG A 55 5.46 -5.10 -17.02
N PRO A 56 4.71 -6.18 -17.27
CA PRO A 56 4.51 -6.69 -18.62
C PRO A 56 3.78 -5.67 -19.48
N SER A 57 4.10 -5.63 -20.77
CA SER A 57 3.33 -4.87 -21.75
C SER A 57 1.95 -5.48 -21.91
N ILE A 58 0.92 -4.64 -21.91
CA ILE A 58 -0.47 -5.00 -22.18
C ILE A 58 -1.04 -4.08 -23.25
N TYR A 59 -2.24 -4.37 -23.72
CA TYR A 59 -2.92 -3.53 -24.68
C TYR A 59 -4.35 -3.26 -24.24
N PHE A 60 -4.87 -2.08 -24.58
CA PHE A 60 -6.28 -1.74 -24.39
C PHE A 60 -6.99 -1.64 -25.71
N LYS A 61 -8.15 -2.31 -25.81
CA LYS A 61 -9.09 -2.22 -26.91
C LYS A 61 -10.33 -1.46 -26.44
N LEU A 62 -10.72 -0.44 -27.19
CA LEU A 62 -11.85 0.42 -26.85
C LEU A 62 -13.15 -0.17 -27.39
N PHE A 63 -14.18 -0.15 -26.57
CA PHE A 63 -15.55 -0.56 -26.91
C PHE A 63 -16.52 0.57 -26.60
N ARG A 64 -17.63 0.60 -27.33
CA ARG A 64 -18.73 1.53 -27.14
C ARG A 64 -20.08 0.81 -27.14
N ALA A 65 -21.09 1.44 -26.53
CA ALA A 65 -22.49 1.03 -26.62
C ALA A 65 -23.39 2.25 -26.47
N SER A 66 -24.40 2.40 -27.35
CA SER A 66 -25.52 3.34 -27.16
C SER A 66 -26.76 2.64 -26.55
N THR A 67 -26.70 1.30 -26.48
CA THR A 67 -27.67 0.40 -25.85
C THR A 67 -26.90 -0.63 -25.00
N ASN A 68 -27.47 -1.76 -24.72
CA ASN A 68 -26.78 -2.83 -23.96
C ASN A 68 -25.80 -3.69 -24.82
N ASN A 69 -25.69 -3.41 -26.11
CA ASN A 69 -24.81 -4.16 -27.01
C ASN A 69 -23.47 -3.46 -27.16
N TRP A 70 -22.42 -4.07 -26.65
CA TRP A 70 -21.05 -3.58 -26.75
C TRP A 70 -20.40 -4.01 -28.06
N GLU A 71 -19.82 -3.06 -28.78
CA GLU A 71 -19.05 -3.29 -30.00
C GLU A 71 -17.67 -2.62 -29.90
N PRO A 72 -16.63 -3.15 -30.57
CA PRO A 72 -15.38 -2.41 -30.73
C PRO A 72 -15.66 -1.05 -31.43
N VAL A 73 -14.98 -0.02 -30.96
CA VAL A 73 -15.06 1.28 -31.65
C VAL A 73 -14.39 1.15 -33.02
N PRO A 74 -15.09 1.40 -34.11
CA PRO A 74 -14.50 1.39 -35.45
C PRO A 74 -13.29 2.31 -35.52
N ASP A 75 -12.26 1.91 -36.23
CA ASP A 75 -11.03 2.65 -36.50
C ASP A 75 -10.22 3.06 -35.25
N ALA A 76 -10.68 2.70 -34.05
CA ALA A 76 -9.90 2.88 -32.83
C ALA A 76 -8.82 1.80 -32.72
N GLU A 77 -7.58 2.18 -32.93
CA GLU A 77 -6.45 1.27 -32.79
C GLU A 77 -6.30 0.76 -31.35
N THR A 78 -5.81 -0.46 -31.19
CA THR A 78 -5.45 -1.01 -29.90
C THR A 78 -4.24 -0.27 -29.33
N LYS A 79 -4.35 0.30 -28.13
CA LYS A 79 -3.30 1.09 -27.51
C LYS A 79 -2.42 0.21 -26.62
N ARG A 80 -1.10 0.26 -26.84
CA ARG A 80 -0.10 -0.44 -26.04
C ARG A 80 0.26 0.35 -24.78
N LEU A 81 0.36 -0.35 -23.66
CA LEU A 81 0.85 0.18 -22.39
C LEU A 81 2.10 -0.62 -21.96
N ASP A 82 3.25 0.04 -22.00
CA ASP A 82 4.52 -0.49 -21.49
C ASP A 82 4.71 -0.18 -20.00
N ASN A 83 5.78 -0.72 -19.42
CA ASN A 83 6.13 -0.45 -18.03
C ASN A 83 6.18 1.07 -17.74
N GLY A 84 5.44 1.49 -16.71
CA GLY A 84 5.33 2.89 -16.31
C GLY A 84 4.22 3.67 -17.00
N ILE A 85 3.63 3.14 -18.09
CA ILE A 85 2.48 3.76 -18.75
C ILE A 85 1.20 3.29 -18.04
N THR A 86 0.46 4.24 -17.48
CA THR A 86 -0.77 3.97 -16.71
C THR A 86 -2.03 4.55 -17.34
N SER A 87 -1.92 5.24 -18.47
CA SER A 87 -3.08 5.77 -19.19
C SER A 87 -2.81 5.87 -20.67
N VAL A 88 -3.87 5.76 -21.46
CA VAL A 88 -3.88 5.99 -22.91
C VAL A 88 -5.15 6.73 -23.29
N THR A 89 -5.07 7.53 -24.35
CA THR A 89 -6.19 8.33 -24.84
C THR A 89 -6.42 8.03 -26.32
N TRP A 90 -7.68 7.85 -26.70
CA TRP A 90 -8.16 7.91 -28.09
C TRP A 90 -8.77 9.28 -28.31
N GLU A 91 -8.40 9.91 -29.39
CA GLU A 91 -8.89 11.23 -29.77
C GLU A 91 -9.97 11.10 -30.86
N ASP A 92 -10.81 12.11 -30.96
CA ASP A 92 -11.84 12.25 -32.01
C ASP A 92 -12.81 11.05 -32.09
N ILE A 93 -13.11 10.41 -30.97
CA ILE A 93 -14.05 9.30 -30.91
C ILE A 93 -15.49 9.82 -31.02
N GLN A 94 -16.27 9.24 -31.93
CA GLN A 94 -17.67 9.57 -32.13
C GLN A 94 -18.47 9.40 -30.85
N GLN A 95 -19.12 10.49 -30.38
CA GLN A 95 -19.83 10.54 -29.10
C GLN A 95 -21.27 10.00 -29.18
N TYR A 96 -21.91 10.04 -30.35
CA TYR A 96 -23.32 9.70 -30.56
C TYR A 96 -23.51 8.72 -31.71
N ASP A 97 -24.54 7.88 -31.63
CA ASP A 97 -24.98 7.01 -32.73
C ASP A 97 -25.75 7.80 -33.82
N ASP A 98 -26.26 7.09 -34.83
CA ASP A 98 -26.99 7.73 -35.97
C ASP A 98 -28.35 8.26 -35.56
N SER A 99 -28.88 7.85 -34.40
CA SER A 99 -30.14 8.30 -33.85
C SER A 99 -29.99 9.42 -32.82
N GLY A 100 -28.73 9.80 -32.48
CA GLY A 100 -28.43 10.82 -31.49
C GLY A 100 -28.38 10.30 -30.05
N ASN A 101 -28.29 8.98 -29.83
CA ASN A 101 -28.07 8.43 -28.51
C ASN A 101 -26.58 8.50 -28.20
N GLU A 102 -26.25 8.93 -26.98
CA GLU A 102 -24.86 9.02 -26.52
C GLU A 102 -24.26 7.64 -26.27
N TYR A 103 -23.02 7.43 -26.73
CA TYR A 103 -22.27 6.23 -26.45
C TYR A 103 -21.69 6.25 -25.04
N THR A 104 -21.77 5.12 -24.36
CA THR A 104 -20.93 4.79 -23.21
C THR A 104 -19.71 4.01 -23.67
N PHE A 105 -18.61 4.13 -22.95
CA PHE A 105 -17.34 3.52 -23.34
C PHE A 105 -16.78 2.62 -22.24
N LYS A 106 -16.09 1.56 -22.67
CA LYS A 106 -15.27 0.72 -21.80
C LYS A 106 -14.03 0.25 -22.54
N VAL A 107 -13.04 -0.20 -21.78
CA VAL A 107 -11.86 -0.87 -22.34
C VAL A 107 -11.78 -2.30 -21.88
N GLN A 108 -11.18 -3.13 -22.72
CA GLN A 108 -10.77 -4.49 -22.41
C GLN A 108 -9.25 -4.58 -22.48
N GLU A 109 -8.62 -5.24 -21.50
CA GLU A 109 -7.21 -5.60 -21.59
C GLU A 109 -7.07 -6.81 -22.51
N VAL A 110 -6.21 -6.66 -23.50
CA VAL A 110 -6.01 -7.64 -24.57
C VAL A 110 -4.52 -7.88 -24.82
N ASP A 111 -4.20 -8.94 -25.54
CA ASP A 111 -2.86 -9.18 -26.08
C ASP A 111 -2.59 -8.33 -27.34
N GLN A 112 -1.42 -8.46 -27.92
CA GLN A 112 -1.04 -7.77 -29.17
C GLN A 112 -1.93 -8.10 -30.38
N ASN A 113 -2.67 -9.22 -30.33
CA ASN A 113 -3.57 -9.66 -31.37
C ASN A 113 -5.03 -9.20 -31.13
N GLY A 114 -5.28 -8.52 -30.00
CA GLY A 114 -6.61 -8.04 -29.62
C GLY A 114 -7.48 -9.09 -28.94
N ASN A 115 -6.93 -10.24 -28.52
CA ASN A 115 -7.64 -11.26 -27.76
C ASN A 115 -7.62 -10.92 -26.27
N ASP A 116 -8.65 -11.37 -25.54
CA ASP A 116 -8.72 -11.19 -24.09
C ASP A 116 -7.47 -11.73 -23.41
N TYR A 117 -6.89 -10.91 -22.51
CA TYR A 117 -5.60 -11.22 -21.89
C TYR A 117 -5.54 -10.76 -20.45
N VAL A 118 -4.79 -11.51 -19.66
CA VAL A 118 -4.34 -11.11 -18.33
C VAL A 118 -2.92 -11.66 -18.11
N PRO A 119 -1.96 -10.86 -17.62
CA PRO A 119 -0.62 -11.34 -17.31
C PRO A 119 -0.63 -12.46 -16.26
N SER A 120 0.29 -13.41 -16.40
CA SER A 120 0.44 -14.52 -15.43
C SER A 120 0.64 -13.99 -14.00
N GLY A 121 -0.04 -14.62 -13.04
CA GLY A 121 0.01 -14.24 -11.63
C GLY A 121 -0.92 -13.07 -11.25
N TYR A 122 -1.71 -12.55 -12.19
CA TYR A 122 -2.67 -11.49 -11.92
C TYR A 122 -4.11 -11.94 -12.13
N GLN A 123 -5.01 -11.30 -11.41
CA GLN A 123 -6.45 -11.28 -11.67
C GLN A 123 -6.82 -9.92 -12.25
N LYS A 124 -7.51 -9.92 -13.39
CA LYS A 124 -7.99 -8.72 -14.07
C LYS A 124 -9.38 -8.32 -13.56
N ILE A 125 -9.58 -7.03 -13.33
CA ILE A 125 -10.88 -6.41 -13.02
C ILE A 125 -11.05 -5.24 -13.99
N GLU A 126 -12.09 -5.32 -14.83
CA GLU A 126 -12.45 -4.30 -15.81
C GLU A 126 -13.69 -3.54 -15.32
N ASN A 127 -13.57 -2.23 -15.14
CA ASN A 127 -14.65 -1.35 -14.71
C ASN A 127 -14.68 -0.08 -15.59
N GLY A 128 -15.47 -0.12 -16.64
CA GLY A 128 -15.57 0.96 -17.61
C GLY A 128 -14.21 1.25 -18.25
N LEU A 129 -13.68 2.43 -18.02
CA LEU A 129 -12.38 2.89 -18.55
C LEU A 129 -11.19 2.61 -17.60
N VAL A 130 -11.40 1.83 -16.56
CA VAL A 130 -10.35 1.46 -15.61
C VAL A 130 -10.16 -0.06 -15.62
N VAL A 131 -8.92 -0.48 -15.81
CA VAL A 131 -8.53 -1.90 -15.68
C VAL A 131 -7.51 -2.04 -14.56
N THR A 132 -7.85 -2.87 -13.58
CA THR A 132 -6.97 -3.21 -12.46
C THR A 132 -6.47 -4.64 -12.62
N ASN A 133 -5.14 -4.83 -12.54
CA ASN A 133 -4.53 -6.14 -12.38
C ASN A 133 -4.04 -6.31 -10.94
N GLU A 134 -4.66 -7.24 -10.23
CA GLU A 134 -4.34 -7.58 -8.85
C GLU A 134 -3.43 -8.81 -8.81
N ASN A 135 -2.23 -8.67 -8.23
CA ASN A 135 -1.30 -9.79 -8.11
C ASN A 135 -1.84 -10.83 -7.11
N LYS A 136 -1.87 -12.09 -7.52
CA LYS A 136 -2.35 -13.24 -6.73
C LYS A 136 -1.24 -14.20 -6.33
N GLU A 137 0.02 -13.75 -6.38
CA GLU A 137 1.15 -14.54 -5.94
C GLU A 137 1.03 -14.91 -4.46
N VAL A 138 1.27 -16.17 -4.16
CA VAL A 138 1.31 -16.68 -2.79
C VAL A 138 2.69 -17.17 -2.44
N ILE A 139 3.03 -17.04 -1.15
CA ILE A 139 4.30 -17.50 -0.58
C ILE A 139 4.06 -18.49 0.56
N SER A 140 5.15 -19.04 1.08
CA SER A 140 5.15 -19.85 2.31
C SER A 140 6.18 -19.27 3.28
N VAL A 141 5.84 -19.30 4.56
CA VAL A 141 6.74 -19.00 5.68
C VAL A 141 7.01 -20.30 6.40
N SER A 142 8.28 -20.67 6.58
CA SER A 142 8.69 -21.85 7.35
C SER A 142 9.86 -21.55 8.25
N GLY A 143 9.89 -22.20 9.39
CA GLY A 143 10.94 -22.05 10.37
C GLY A 143 11.12 -23.31 11.22
N GLN A 144 12.13 -23.27 12.06
CA GLN A 144 12.45 -24.31 13.01
C GLN A 144 12.56 -23.72 14.42
N LYS A 145 12.04 -24.44 15.39
CA LYS A 145 12.26 -24.21 16.80
C LYS A 145 13.50 -24.98 17.26
N THR A 146 14.36 -24.32 17.99
CA THR A 146 15.53 -24.94 18.65
C THR A 146 15.54 -24.64 20.13
N TRP A 147 16.20 -25.50 20.90
CA TRP A 147 16.30 -25.43 22.34
C TRP A 147 17.75 -25.38 22.77
N GLU A 148 18.08 -24.52 23.71
CA GLU A 148 19.38 -24.42 24.37
C GLU A 148 19.14 -24.68 25.87
N ASP A 149 19.02 -25.97 26.26
CA ASP A 149 18.59 -26.44 27.55
C ASP A 149 19.23 -27.80 27.94
N ASN A 150 20.43 -28.10 27.41
CA ASN A 150 21.17 -29.32 27.66
C ASN A 150 20.29 -30.59 27.47
N GLU A 151 19.63 -30.69 26.27
CA GLU A 151 18.77 -31.82 25.93
C GLU A 151 17.59 -32.02 26.91
N ASN A 152 17.03 -30.91 27.41
CA ASN A 152 15.95 -30.91 28.41
C ASN A 152 16.36 -31.55 29.73
N GLN A 153 17.62 -31.35 30.18
CA GLN A 153 18.18 -31.94 31.39
C GLN A 153 17.31 -31.68 32.62
N ASP A 154 16.70 -30.51 32.73
CA ASP A 154 15.85 -30.12 33.86
C ASP A 154 14.36 -30.51 33.70
N GLY A 155 14.00 -31.17 32.61
CA GLY A 155 12.63 -31.59 32.31
C GLY A 155 11.62 -30.44 32.18
N LYS A 156 12.09 -29.23 31.83
CA LYS A 156 11.26 -28.01 31.77
C LYS A 156 10.75 -27.68 30.37
N ARG A 157 11.30 -28.32 29.35
CA ARG A 157 10.86 -28.12 27.98
C ARG A 157 9.40 -28.54 27.82
N PRO A 158 8.49 -27.65 27.33
CA PRO A 158 7.12 -28.04 27.09
C PRO A 158 7.04 -29.05 25.95
N THR A 159 6.02 -29.87 25.95
CA THR A 159 5.77 -30.86 24.87
C THR A 159 5.24 -30.18 23.57
N ILE A 160 4.64 -29.01 23.68
CA ILE A 160 4.04 -28.24 22.61
C ILE A 160 4.32 -26.76 22.85
N ILE A 161 4.62 -26.01 21.81
CA ILE A 161 4.65 -24.55 21.77
C ILE A 161 3.67 -24.03 20.74
N THR A 162 3.25 -22.78 20.86
CA THR A 162 2.46 -22.07 19.87
C THR A 162 3.32 -21.05 19.13
N VAL A 163 3.37 -21.16 17.81
CA VAL A 163 3.99 -20.20 16.92
C VAL A 163 2.90 -19.38 16.22
N ASN A 164 2.95 -18.07 16.37
CA ASN A 164 2.02 -17.15 15.73
C ASN A 164 2.66 -16.54 14.47
N LEU A 165 1.91 -16.49 13.39
CA LEU A 165 2.26 -15.79 12.16
C LEU A 165 1.58 -14.42 12.15
N LEU A 166 2.35 -13.39 11.88
CA LEU A 166 1.86 -12.02 11.75
C LEU A 166 2.06 -11.53 10.31
N ALA A 167 1.07 -10.80 9.81
CA ALA A 167 1.15 -10.02 8.57
C ALA A 167 1.12 -8.53 8.94
N ASP A 168 2.14 -7.77 8.55
CA ASP A 168 2.30 -6.35 8.89
C ASP A 168 2.11 -6.06 10.39
N GLY A 169 2.63 -6.98 11.22
CA GLY A 169 2.55 -6.91 12.68
C GLY A 169 1.20 -7.34 13.27
N GLN A 170 0.22 -7.77 12.48
CA GLN A 170 -1.07 -8.27 12.97
C GLN A 170 -1.11 -9.80 12.95
N PRO A 171 -1.48 -10.48 14.05
CA PRO A 171 -1.62 -11.93 14.09
C PRO A 171 -2.71 -12.40 13.13
N ILE A 172 -2.38 -13.39 12.28
CA ILE A 172 -3.32 -13.92 11.27
C ILE A 172 -3.54 -15.42 11.36
N GLN A 173 -2.53 -16.17 11.82
CA GLN A 173 -2.58 -17.62 11.97
C GLN A 173 -1.69 -18.04 13.14
N HIS A 174 -1.92 -19.24 13.67
CA HIS A 174 -1.01 -19.87 14.63
C HIS A 174 -0.87 -21.36 14.30
N LYS A 175 0.21 -21.96 14.82
CA LYS A 175 0.45 -23.40 14.78
C LYS A 175 1.02 -23.88 16.10
N GLU A 176 0.50 -25.00 16.56
CA GLU A 176 1.15 -25.81 17.59
C GLU A 176 2.29 -26.61 16.97
N VAL A 177 3.43 -26.64 17.63
CA VAL A 177 4.66 -27.28 17.17
C VAL A 177 5.24 -28.12 18.30
N SER A 178 5.65 -29.33 17.98
CA SER A 178 6.11 -30.32 18.93
C SER A 178 7.31 -31.11 18.40
N GLU A 179 7.86 -32.00 19.24
CA GLU A 179 8.91 -32.93 18.83
C GLU A 179 8.46 -33.86 17.68
N LYS A 180 7.16 -34.21 17.61
CA LYS A 180 6.59 -35.02 16.52
C LYS A 180 6.71 -34.35 15.16
N ASP A 181 6.83 -33.04 15.13
CA ASP A 181 7.00 -32.21 13.94
C ASP A 181 8.49 -31.92 13.67
N ASP A 182 9.42 -32.58 14.37
CA ASP A 182 10.85 -32.23 14.43
C ASP A 182 11.06 -30.75 14.76
N TRP A 183 10.16 -30.16 15.55
CA TRP A 183 10.15 -28.73 15.91
C TRP A 183 10.12 -27.82 14.69
N ARG A 184 9.51 -28.27 13.56
CA ARG A 184 9.39 -27.52 12.30
C ARG A 184 7.97 -27.06 12.07
N TYR A 185 7.84 -25.92 11.44
CA TYR A 185 6.53 -25.38 11.07
C TYR A 185 6.56 -24.72 9.69
N ARG A 186 5.41 -24.71 9.06
CA ARG A 186 5.21 -24.05 7.76
C ARG A 186 3.78 -23.52 7.66
N PHE A 187 3.67 -22.26 7.26
CA PHE A 187 2.45 -21.61 6.82
C PHE A 187 2.49 -21.51 5.29
N THR A 188 1.41 -21.82 4.61
CA THR A 188 1.34 -21.88 3.15
C THR A 188 0.19 -21.04 2.62
N ASN A 189 0.19 -20.77 1.29
CA ASN A 189 -0.87 -20.00 0.61
C ASN A 189 -1.04 -18.59 1.20
N LEU A 190 0.06 -17.98 1.60
CA LEU A 190 0.05 -16.64 2.14
C LEU A 190 0.09 -15.63 0.99
N PRO A 191 -0.85 -14.68 0.87
CA PRO A 191 -0.77 -13.63 -0.14
C PRO A 191 0.54 -12.87 -0.04
N LYS A 192 1.23 -12.66 -1.15
CA LYS A 192 2.46 -11.85 -1.15
C LYS A 192 2.18 -10.36 -1.07
N TYR A 193 1.04 -9.93 -1.60
CA TYR A 193 0.67 -8.52 -1.68
C TYR A 193 -0.72 -8.28 -1.08
N LYS A 194 -0.90 -7.08 -0.52
CA LYS A 194 -2.18 -6.52 -0.10
C LYS A 194 -2.23 -5.04 -0.50
N ASP A 195 -3.31 -4.63 -1.15
CA ASP A 195 -3.52 -3.23 -1.58
C ASP A 195 -2.31 -2.64 -2.34
N GLY A 196 -1.65 -3.47 -3.16
CA GLY A 196 -0.49 -3.11 -3.95
C GLY A 196 0.86 -3.11 -3.22
N GLN A 197 0.87 -3.33 -1.91
CA GLN A 197 2.06 -3.39 -1.07
C GLN A 197 2.46 -4.83 -0.76
N GLU A 198 3.76 -5.10 -0.68
CA GLU A 198 4.26 -6.41 -0.24
C GLU A 198 4.02 -6.57 1.27
N ILE A 199 3.42 -7.71 1.65
CA ILE A 199 3.12 -8.03 3.06
C ILE A 199 4.41 -8.47 3.76
N ILE A 200 4.70 -7.87 4.90
CA ILE A 200 5.82 -8.27 5.76
C ILE A 200 5.33 -9.31 6.75
N TYR A 201 5.76 -10.56 6.54
CA TYR A 201 5.48 -11.64 7.46
C TYR A 201 6.54 -11.75 8.55
N THR A 202 6.09 -11.94 9.78
CA THR A 202 6.94 -12.22 10.95
C THR A 202 6.32 -13.33 11.79
N VAL A 203 7.11 -13.90 12.70
CA VAL A 203 6.63 -14.91 13.64
C VAL A 203 6.89 -14.47 15.07
N THR A 204 6.05 -14.93 15.99
CA THR A 204 6.26 -14.84 17.44
C THR A 204 5.96 -16.19 18.07
N GLU A 205 6.42 -16.39 19.28
CA GLU A 205 6.10 -17.56 20.12
C GLU A 205 5.32 -17.10 21.34
N ASP A 206 4.34 -17.88 21.76
CA ASP A 206 3.70 -17.67 23.05
C ASP A 206 4.72 -17.89 24.17
N ASN A 207 4.56 -17.16 25.28
CA ASN A 207 5.53 -17.20 26.36
C ASN A 207 5.77 -18.63 26.90
N VAL A 208 7.01 -19.08 26.84
CA VAL A 208 7.45 -20.34 27.46
C VAL A 208 8.06 -20.02 28.79
N PRO A 209 7.46 -20.47 29.93
CA PRO A 209 8.01 -20.22 31.25
C PRO A 209 9.44 -20.75 31.40
N GLU A 210 10.27 -20.00 32.11
CA GLU A 210 11.69 -20.34 32.41
C GLU A 210 12.61 -20.33 31.18
N TYR A 211 12.14 -19.85 30.00
CA TYR A 211 12.96 -19.67 28.81
C TYR A 211 13.00 -18.21 28.36
N SER A 212 14.09 -17.84 27.72
CA SER A 212 14.18 -16.62 26.88
C SER A 212 14.09 -17.02 25.42
N THR A 213 13.25 -16.30 24.67
CA THR A 213 13.05 -16.53 23.24
C THR A 213 13.86 -15.55 22.42
N THR A 214 14.56 -16.03 21.40
CA THR A 214 15.17 -15.23 20.34
C THR A 214 14.65 -15.69 18.99
N ILE A 215 14.42 -14.76 18.07
CA ILE A 215 13.87 -15.03 16.73
C ILE A 215 14.81 -14.42 15.70
N GLU A 216 15.29 -15.24 14.76
CA GLU A 216 16.10 -14.82 13.63
C GLU A 216 15.42 -15.25 12.32
N GLY A 217 14.93 -14.26 11.58
CA GLY A 217 14.03 -14.52 10.45
C GLY A 217 12.77 -15.23 10.92
N TYR A 218 12.63 -16.51 10.54
CA TYR A 218 11.52 -17.37 10.97
C TYR A 218 11.98 -18.50 11.89
N ASN A 219 13.24 -18.52 12.34
CA ASN A 219 13.72 -19.52 13.29
C ASN A 219 13.60 -19.00 14.72
N ILE A 220 13.12 -19.85 15.61
CA ILE A 220 12.89 -19.55 17.02
C ILE A 220 13.85 -20.37 17.87
N LYS A 221 14.59 -19.72 18.78
CA LYS A 221 15.44 -20.39 19.76
C LYS A 221 15.02 -20.01 21.16
N ASN A 222 14.81 -21.01 22.01
CA ASN A 222 14.62 -20.82 23.46
C ASN A 222 15.84 -21.29 24.22
N SER A 223 16.35 -20.40 25.08
CA SER A 223 17.44 -20.68 25.99
C SER A 223 16.89 -20.74 27.42
N TYR A 224 17.18 -21.82 28.14
CA TYR A 224 16.74 -22.02 29.51
C TYR A 224 17.40 -20.99 30.47
N ILE A 225 16.61 -20.43 31.39
CA ILE A 225 17.05 -19.45 32.38
C ILE A 225 16.93 -20.10 33.76
N PRO A 226 18.02 -20.68 34.33
CA PRO A 226 18.00 -21.27 35.66
C PRO A 226 17.61 -20.21 36.71
N GLY A 227 16.69 -20.57 37.62
CA GLY A 227 16.34 -19.71 38.75
C GLY A 227 15.25 -18.68 38.55
N LYS A 228 14.63 -18.59 37.36
CA LYS A 228 13.30 -17.95 37.20
C LYS A 228 12.18 -18.88 37.64
N THR A 229 12.27 -19.41 38.87
CA THR A 229 11.05 -19.91 39.48
C THR A 229 10.11 -18.74 39.65
N ASN A 230 8.88 -18.85 39.11
CA ASN A 230 7.77 -18.06 39.62
C ASN A 230 7.71 -18.32 41.10
N ILE A 231 8.33 -17.46 41.93
CA ILE A 231 8.05 -17.43 43.35
C ILE A 231 6.58 -17.03 43.41
N ALA A 232 5.70 -18.02 43.45
CA ALA A 232 4.38 -17.83 44.00
C ALA A 232 4.63 -17.34 45.41
N ILE A 233 4.53 -16.06 45.64
CA ILE A 233 4.61 -15.47 46.99
C ILE A 233 3.41 -16.05 47.74
N PRO A 234 3.61 -16.95 48.71
CA PRO A 234 2.50 -17.47 49.46
C PRO A 234 1.94 -16.31 50.29
N GLY A 235 0.73 -15.89 49.97
CA GLY A 235 -0.14 -15.18 50.90
C GLY A 235 0.33 -13.82 51.38
N ASN A 236 0.66 -12.89 50.50
CA ASN A 236 0.60 -11.48 50.84
C ASN A 236 -0.32 -10.76 49.87
N HIS A 237 -1.40 -10.21 50.40
CA HIS A 237 -2.27 -9.29 49.74
C HIS A 237 -1.45 -8.29 48.93
N ILE A 238 -1.49 -8.38 47.60
CA ILE A 238 -0.98 -7.34 46.71
C ILE A 238 -1.83 -6.11 47.01
N LYS A 239 -1.27 -5.19 47.81
CA LYS A 239 -1.84 -3.84 47.89
C LYS A 239 -1.86 -3.32 46.47
N PRO A 240 -3.01 -2.82 45.95
CA PRO A 240 -3.05 -2.24 44.62
C PRO A 240 -1.97 -1.19 44.52
N TRP A 241 -1.21 -1.21 43.43
CA TRP A 241 -0.20 -0.21 43.09
C TRP A 241 -0.81 1.20 43.19
N LYS A 242 -0.53 1.89 44.32
CA LYS A 242 -1.03 3.23 44.62
C LYS A 242 -0.20 4.35 43.96
N ASN A 243 0.54 4.10 42.90
CA ASN A 243 1.34 5.13 42.24
C ASN A 243 1.10 5.16 40.74
N PHE A 244 -0.18 5.25 40.33
CA PHE A 244 -0.45 6.00 39.09
C PHE A 244 -0.36 7.47 39.44
N PRO A 245 0.36 8.29 38.63
CA PRO A 245 0.38 9.74 38.87
C PRO A 245 -1.05 10.27 38.91
N GLU A 246 -1.34 11.11 39.92
CA GLU A 246 -2.65 11.70 40.10
C GLU A 246 -3.12 12.38 38.80
N LYS A 247 -4.44 12.52 38.66
CA LYS A 247 -5.09 13.12 37.48
C LYS A 247 -4.46 14.48 37.11
N THR A 248 -4.03 15.25 38.11
CA THR A 248 -3.31 16.52 38.01
C THR A 248 -1.94 16.43 37.36
N GLU A 249 -1.17 15.37 37.57
CA GLU A 249 0.13 15.17 36.91
C GLU A 249 -0.04 14.76 35.43
N ARG A 250 -1.08 14.00 35.12
CA ARG A 250 -1.42 13.67 33.72
C ARG A 250 -1.86 14.91 32.94
N GLU A 251 -2.58 15.82 33.56
CA GLU A 251 -2.98 17.09 32.94
C GLU A 251 -1.79 18.02 32.74
N LYS A 252 -0.84 18.07 33.69
CA LYS A 252 0.40 18.83 33.53
C LYS A 252 1.24 18.32 32.35
N ILE A 253 1.38 16.98 32.23
CA ILE A 253 2.10 16.36 31.11
C ILE A 253 1.39 16.65 29.79
N ARG A 254 0.07 16.55 29.73
CA ARG A 254 -0.73 16.86 28.54
C ARG A 254 -0.59 18.32 28.13
N ASN A 255 -0.68 19.25 29.08
CA ASN A 255 -0.53 20.69 28.83
C ASN A 255 0.90 21.06 28.38
N LEU A 256 1.92 20.40 28.93
CA LEU A 256 3.31 20.59 28.50
C LEU A 256 3.54 20.11 27.05
N PHE A 257 2.90 19.01 26.63
CA PHE A 257 2.94 18.52 25.25
C PHE A 257 2.18 19.46 24.30
N SER A 258 1.02 19.95 24.70
CA SER A 258 0.22 20.88 23.88
C SER A 258 0.91 22.24 23.70
N GLN A 259 1.52 22.78 24.74
CA GLN A 259 2.30 24.01 24.65
C GLN A 259 3.54 23.85 23.76
N LYS A 260 4.22 22.71 23.83
CA LYS A 260 5.36 22.44 22.93
C LYS A 260 4.93 22.31 21.47
N LEU A 261 3.78 21.67 21.17
CA LEU A 261 3.25 21.61 19.81
C LEU A 261 2.90 23.00 19.24
N GLN A 262 2.35 23.89 20.06
CA GLN A 262 2.02 25.26 19.64
C GLN A 262 3.26 26.11 19.36
N ILE A 263 4.33 25.94 20.13
CA ILE A 263 5.61 26.63 19.88
C ILE A 263 6.19 26.22 18.52
N PHE A 264 6.11 24.93 18.15
CA PHE A 264 6.59 24.44 16.86
C PHE A 264 5.75 24.89 15.66
N ALA A 265 4.48 25.19 15.85
CA ALA A 265 3.61 25.71 14.79
C ALA A 265 3.84 27.19 14.47
N HIS A 266 4.45 27.97 15.39
CA HIS A 266 4.63 29.41 15.24
C HIS A 266 6.03 29.85 14.79
N THR A 267 7.04 28.98 14.84
CA THR A 267 8.45 29.37 14.59
C THR A 267 8.96 29.17 13.19
N GLY A 268 8.23 28.46 12.31
CA GLY A 268 8.60 28.28 10.89
C GLY A 268 9.99 27.66 10.60
N GLU A 269 10.59 27.00 11.59
CA GLU A 269 11.94 26.43 11.47
C GLU A 269 12.00 25.17 10.61
N SER A 270 13.09 25.03 9.82
CA SER A 270 13.31 23.90 8.92
C SER A 270 13.55 22.58 9.66
N SER A 271 13.30 21.44 8.99
CA SER A 271 13.40 20.08 9.57
C SER A 271 14.78 19.73 10.15
N GLU A 272 15.86 20.33 9.68
CA GLU A 272 17.22 20.09 10.20
C GLU A 272 17.50 20.77 11.53
N GLN A 273 16.94 21.95 11.78
CA GLN A 273 17.07 22.63 13.08
C GLN A 273 16.28 21.94 14.19
N ARG A 274 15.17 21.29 13.83
CA ARG A 274 14.32 20.55 14.79
C ARG A 274 15.02 19.35 15.41
N THR A 275 15.84 18.63 14.63
CA THR A 275 16.57 17.43 15.10
C THR A 275 17.68 17.79 16.09
N ASN A 276 18.36 18.91 15.89
CA ASN A 276 19.44 19.38 16.77
C ASN A 276 18.97 19.91 18.12
N TYR A 277 17.75 20.45 18.20
CA TYR A 277 17.19 20.96 19.45
C TYR A 277 16.75 19.85 20.42
N ILE A 278 16.21 18.75 19.87
CA ILE A 278 15.77 17.59 20.65
C ILE A 278 16.96 16.80 21.21
N SER A 279 18.06 16.68 20.44
CA SER A 279 19.24 15.90 20.87
C SER A 279 20.06 16.58 21.96
N LYS A 280 20.00 17.89 22.12
CA LYS A 280 20.78 18.66 23.12
C LYS A 280 20.12 18.73 24.52
N ARG A 281 18.86 18.35 24.68
CA ARG A 281 18.12 18.52 25.97
C ARG A 281 17.72 17.20 26.66
N ALA A 282 18.01 16.05 26.10
CA ALA A 282 17.57 14.76 26.63
C ALA A 282 18.69 13.90 27.28
N VAL A 283 19.66 14.53 27.96
CA VAL A 283 20.67 13.79 28.72
C VAL A 283 20.51 14.09 30.22
N PRO A 284 20.01 13.18 31.03
CA PRO A 284 20.17 13.26 32.48
C PRO A 284 21.65 12.99 32.83
N LYS A 285 22.23 13.82 33.72
CA LYS A 285 23.57 13.63 34.28
C LYS A 285 23.69 12.23 34.90
N GLN A 286 24.54 11.40 34.31
CA GLN A 286 25.00 10.17 34.96
C GLN A 286 26.16 10.47 35.92
N ILE A 287 26.03 9.91 37.13
CA ILE A 287 27.06 9.86 38.15
C ILE A 287 28.16 8.89 37.71
N THR A 288 29.39 9.39 37.68
CA THR A 288 30.57 8.63 37.24
C THR A 288 31.03 7.63 38.29
N ASN A 289 31.15 6.35 37.88
CA ASN A 289 32.11 5.44 38.53
C ASN A 289 33.09 4.94 37.44
N LYS A 290 34.39 5.20 37.72
CA LYS A 290 35.53 4.82 36.89
C LYS A 290 35.77 3.32 36.91
N SER A 291 35.85 2.67 35.76
CA SER A 291 36.79 1.55 35.55
C SER A 291 37.31 1.59 34.11
N LYS A 292 38.64 1.45 34.00
CA LYS A 292 39.40 1.44 32.73
C LYS A 292 39.25 0.11 32.02
N SER A 293 38.97 0.11 30.73
CA SER A 293 39.47 -0.93 29.83
C SER A 293 39.57 -0.39 28.39
N ILE A 294 40.55 -0.93 27.71
CA ILE A 294 41.22 -0.48 26.48
C ILE A 294 40.39 -0.87 25.25
N LEU A 295 40.19 0.06 24.30
CA LEU A 295 39.57 -0.15 22.99
C LEU A 295 40.59 -0.54 21.91
N PRO A 296 40.21 -1.33 20.93
CA PRO A 296 40.75 -1.22 19.57
C PRO A 296 39.79 -0.47 18.64
N LYS A 297 40.37 0.38 17.80
CA LYS A 297 39.71 1.14 16.76
C LYS A 297 39.35 0.24 15.57
N THR A 298 38.11 0.25 15.13
CA THR A 298 37.77 -0.02 13.74
C THR A 298 36.61 0.87 13.29
N SER A 299 36.81 1.49 12.14
CA SER A 299 35.88 2.37 11.47
C SER A 299 34.76 1.57 10.78
N SER A 300 33.48 1.92 10.98
CA SER A 300 32.43 1.51 10.07
C SER A 300 31.34 2.57 9.95
N LYS A 301 30.91 2.80 8.72
CA LYS A 301 29.89 3.74 8.29
C LYS A 301 28.55 3.43 8.94
N LYS A 302 27.94 4.38 9.61
CA LYS A 302 26.57 4.28 10.14
C LYS A 302 25.56 4.42 9.01
N SER A 303 24.69 3.45 8.86
CA SER A 303 23.59 3.47 7.92
C SER A 303 22.42 4.30 8.47
N SER A 304 21.75 5.04 7.60
CA SER A 304 20.67 5.99 7.90
C SER A 304 19.32 5.32 8.27
N PHE A 305 19.29 4.02 8.49
CA PHE A 305 18.04 3.26 8.69
C PHE A 305 17.41 3.41 10.09
N ALA A 306 18.18 3.74 11.11
CA ALA A 306 17.68 3.82 12.49
C ALA A 306 16.76 5.02 12.77
N VAL A 307 16.85 6.08 11.95
CA VAL A 307 16.07 7.33 12.14
C VAL A 307 14.65 7.20 11.61
N ILE A 308 14.42 6.38 10.58
CA ILE A 308 13.11 6.21 9.94
C ILE A 308 12.16 5.39 10.84
N ILE A 309 12.67 4.37 11.54
CA ILE A 309 11.86 3.53 12.43
C ILE A 309 11.36 4.30 13.66
N GLY A 310 12.16 5.21 14.20
CA GLY A 310 11.76 6.04 15.33
C GLY A 310 10.61 7.01 15.01
N LEU A 311 10.57 7.56 13.78
CA LEU A 311 9.50 8.48 13.35
C LEU A 311 8.17 7.76 13.10
N LEU A 312 8.21 6.53 12.57
CA LEU A 312 7.01 5.73 12.29
C LEU A 312 6.28 5.33 13.58
N ILE A 313 7.01 4.96 14.64
CA ILE A 313 6.43 4.57 15.93
C ILE A 313 5.69 5.75 16.59
N VAL A 314 6.21 6.96 16.47
CA VAL A 314 5.55 8.16 17.02
C VAL A 314 4.26 8.49 16.28
N THR A 315 4.22 8.30 14.96
CA THR A 315 3.04 8.58 14.13
C THR A 315 1.91 7.55 14.37
N ILE A 316 2.27 6.29 14.57
CA ILE A 316 1.29 5.22 14.83
C ILE A 316 0.68 5.38 16.23
N CYS A 317 1.47 5.71 17.25
CA CYS A 317 0.94 5.93 18.60
C CYS A 317 -0.01 7.13 18.70
N THR A 318 0.21 8.20 17.93
CA THR A 318 -0.70 9.37 17.91
C THR A 318 -1.97 9.08 17.11
N GLY A 319 -1.91 8.30 16.04
CA GLY A 319 -3.08 7.89 15.24
C GLY A 319 -4.07 7.03 16.03
N ILE A 320 -3.58 6.05 16.78
CA ILE A 320 -4.39 5.14 17.60
C ILE A 320 -5.04 5.89 18.78
N PHE A 321 -4.37 6.92 19.31
CA PHE A 321 -4.90 7.68 20.44
C PHE A 321 -6.06 8.62 20.05
N LEU A 322 -6.06 9.14 18.81
CA LEU A 322 -7.12 10.02 18.30
C LEU A 322 -8.38 9.27 17.86
N GLN A 323 -8.27 7.98 17.53
CA GLN A 323 -9.41 7.18 17.08
C GLN A 323 -10.23 6.58 18.24
N LYS A 324 -9.70 6.60 19.47
CA LYS A 324 -10.35 6.03 20.66
C LYS A 324 -11.18 7.04 21.46
N TYR A 325 -11.23 8.31 21.04
CA TYR A 325 -11.89 9.41 21.75
C TYR A 325 -12.78 10.30 20.83
N LYS A 326 -13.33 9.70 19.77
CA LYS A 326 -14.44 10.31 19.02
C LYS A 326 -15.75 9.64 19.36
#